data_ab8103786522f2b23852e6a9301f7194
#
_entry.id   ab8103786522f2b23852e6a9301f7194
#
_cell.length_a   1.000
_cell.length_b   1.000
_cell.length_c   1.000
_cell.angle_alpha   90.00
_cell.angle_beta   90.00
_cell.angle_gamma   90.00
#
_symmetry.space_group_name_H-M   'P 1'
#
loop_
_entity.id
_entity.type
_entity.pdbx_description
1 polymer ?
#
loop_
_entity_poly.entity_id
_entity_poly.type
_entity_poly.pdbx_seq_one_letter_code
_entity_poly.pdbx_strand_id
1 'polypeptide(L)'
;MAKEKFERNKPHVNVGTIGHVDHGKTTLTAALTRVCAEVYGGEMRDFAQIDNAPEERERGITIATSHVEYESNDRHYAHVDCPGHADYVKNMITGAAQMDGAILVCGATDGPMPQTREHILLSRQVGVPKIVVFLNKADLLAEDCGGVGTEEYEEMKELVEMELIDLLETYEFPGDTPIIMGSALMALEGKDDNELGTTAVKALVDTLDSYIPEPERAVCLLYTSPSPRDAIP
;
A
#
# COMPACT_ATOMS: atom_id res chain seq x y z
N MET A 1 23.23 20.76 -22.18
CA MET A 1 21.98 20.92 -21.45
C MET A 1 22.27 20.64 -20.00
N ALA A 2 22.15 21.64 -19.11
CA ALA A 2 22.28 21.44 -17.67
C ALA A 2 21.09 20.57 -17.24
N LYS A 3 21.34 19.46 -16.53
CA LYS A 3 20.28 18.71 -15.86
C LYS A 3 19.63 19.66 -14.86
N GLU A 4 18.33 19.87 -15.00
CA GLU A 4 17.56 20.57 -13.98
C GLU A 4 17.77 19.87 -12.65
N LYS A 5 18.11 20.65 -11.64
CA LYS A 5 18.34 20.15 -10.29
C LYS A 5 16.95 19.81 -9.72
N PHE A 6 16.70 18.53 -9.49
CA PHE A 6 15.46 18.10 -8.85
C PHE A 6 15.44 18.67 -7.43
N GLU A 7 14.56 19.64 -7.19
CA GLU A 7 14.32 20.21 -5.87
C GLU A 7 13.20 19.43 -5.19
N ARG A 8 13.54 18.73 -4.11
CA ARG A 8 12.57 18.03 -3.28
C ARG A 8 11.82 19.04 -2.42
N ASN A 9 10.59 19.35 -2.79
CA ASN A 9 9.76 20.32 -2.09
C ASN A 9 8.89 19.67 -1.00
N LYS A 10 8.75 18.34 -0.99
CA LYS A 10 7.94 17.56 -0.05
C LYS A 10 8.77 16.46 0.62
N PRO A 11 8.46 16.08 1.88
CA PRO A 11 9.02 14.90 2.52
C PRO A 11 8.76 13.65 1.68
N HIS A 12 9.77 12.76 1.62
CA HIS A 12 9.69 11.52 0.86
C HIS A 12 9.49 10.34 1.80
N VAL A 13 8.43 9.59 1.57
CA VAL A 13 8.04 8.42 2.38
C VAL A 13 7.89 7.20 1.48
N ASN A 14 8.48 6.09 1.89
CA ASN A 14 8.34 4.82 1.19
C ASN A 14 7.19 4.04 1.83
N VAL A 15 6.17 3.73 1.06
CA VAL A 15 5.06 2.87 1.48
C VAL A 15 4.97 1.67 0.56
N GLY A 16 4.22 0.66 0.94
CA GLY A 16 3.96 -0.43 0.01
C GLY A 16 2.77 -1.27 0.43
N THR A 17 2.23 -1.99 -0.55
CA THR A 17 1.11 -2.91 -0.36
C THR A 17 1.59 -4.30 0.01
N ILE A 18 1.00 -4.86 1.06
CA ILE A 18 1.18 -6.23 1.54
C ILE A 18 -0.17 -6.91 1.71
N GLY A 19 -0.22 -8.22 1.76
CA GLY A 19 -1.45 -8.99 1.98
C GLY A 19 -1.56 -10.19 1.04
N HIS A 20 -2.65 -10.91 1.17
CA HIS A 20 -2.90 -12.15 0.45
C HIS A 20 -2.98 -11.95 -1.08
N VAL A 21 -2.71 -13.01 -1.85
CA VAL A 21 -2.98 -13.04 -3.30
C VAL A 21 -4.48 -12.80 -3.54
N ASP A 22 -4.83 -12.17 -4.65
CA ASP A 22 -6.21 -11.84 -5.06
C ASP A 22 -6.98 -10.86 -4.14
N HIS A 23 -6.36 -10.30 -3.09
CA HIS A 23 -6.98 -9.24 -2.28
C HIS A 23 -6.93 -7.86 -2.96
N GLY A 24 -6.33 -7.75 -4.16
CA GLY A 24 -6.35 -6.54 -4.99
C GLY A 24 -5.28 -5.50 -4.66
N LYS A 25 -4.07 -5.93 -4.23
CA LYS A 25 -2.93 -5.04 -3.95
C LYS A 25 -2.54 -4.18 -5.14
N THR A 26 -2.28 -4.80 -6.28
CA THR A 26 -1.90 -4.11 -7.53
C THR A 26 -3.04 -3.22 -8.04
N THR A 27 -4.30 -3.65 -7.87
CA THR A 27 -5.48 -2.84 -8.21
C THR A 27 -5.53 -1.58 -7.33
N LEU A 28 -5.26 -1.71 -6.03
CA LEU A 28 -5.19 -0.57 -5.11
C LEU A 28 -4.03 0.36 -5.47
N THR A 29 -2.87 -0.18 -5.82
CA THR A 29 -1.71 0.59 -6.25
C THR A 29 -2.04 1.42 -7.51
N ALA A 30 -2.72 0.84 -8.49
CA ALA A 30 -3.20 1.55 -9.66
C ALA A 30 -4.25 2.62 -9.31
N ALA A 31 -5.20 2.31 -8.42
CA ALA A 31 -6.21 3.26 -7.94
C ALA A 31 -5.57 4.45 -7.21
N LEU A 32 -4.57 4.21 -6.36
CA LEU A 32 -3.81 5.28 -5.68
C LEU A 32 -3.13 6.23 -6.67
N THR A 33 -2.42 5.70 -7.68
CA THR A 33 -1.77 6.54 -8.70
C THR A 33 -2.79 7.36 -9.48
N ARG A 34 -3.95 6.78 -9.81
CA ARG A 34 -5.03 7.48 -10.50
C ARG A 34 -5.64 8.60 -9.65
N VAL A 35 -6.10 8.26 -8.45
CA VAL A 35 -6.77 9.23 -7.56
C VAL A 35 -5.82 10.38 -7.19
N CYS A 36 -4.55 10.07 -6.89
CA CYS A 36 -3.57 11.12 -6.60
C CYS A 36 -3.29 11.99 -7.82
N ALA A 37 -3.21 11.42 -9.02
CA ALA A 37 -3.04 12.20 -10.26
C ALA A 37 -4.24 13.11 -10.54
N GLU A 38 -5.47 12.65 -10.30
CA GLU A 38 -6.69 13.44 -10.49
C GLU A 38 -6.82 14.57 -9.47
N VAL A 39 -6.45 14.32 -8.19
CA VAL A 39 -6.67 15.28 -7.09
C VAL A 39 -5.47 16.23 -6.90
N TYR A 40 -4.25 15.71 -6.97
CA TYR A 40 -3.03 16.46 -6.62
C TYR A 40 -2.12 16.72 -7.83
N GLY A 41 -2.44 16.12 -8.98
CA GLY A 41 -1.58 16.15 -10.18
C GLY A 41 -0.52 15.06 -10.15
N GLY A 42 0.07 14.76 -11.31
CA GLY A 42 1.09 13.73 -11.47
C GLY A 42 0.78 12.78 -12.62
N GLU A 43 1.56 11.73 -12.74
CA GLU A 43 1.39 10.71 -13.77
C GLU A 43 0.53 9.55 -13.21
N MET A 44 -0.53 9.22 -13.95
CA MET A 44 -1.32 8.01 -13.71
C MET A 44 -0.60 6.81 -14.32
N ARG A 45 -0.57 5.68 -13.57
CA ARG A 45 -0.09 4.40 -14.11
C ARG A 45 -1.21 3.38 -14.13
N ASP A 46 -1.39 2.77 -15.28
CA ASP A 46 -2.35 1.69 -15.46
C ASP A 46 -1.84 0.38 -14.84
N PHE A 47 -2.78 -0.49 -14.45
CA PHE A 47 -2.50 -1.83 -13.92
C PHE A 47 -1.48 -2.60 -14.79
N ALA A 48 -1.63 -2.56 -16.13
CA ALA A 48 -0.74 -3.22 -17.07
C ALA A 48 0.69 -2.64 -17.12
N GLN A 49 0.91 -1.46 -16.55
CA GLN A 49 2.23 -0.84 -16.42
C GLN A 49 2.91 -1.20 -15.10
N ILE A 50 2.12 -1.58 -14.10
CA ILE A 50 2.59 -2.02 -12.79
C ILE A 50 3.04 -3.48 -12.88
N ASP A 51 2.16 -4.40 -13.29
CA ASP A 51 2.48 -5.80 -13.56
C ASP A 51 2.91 -5.96 -15.03
N ASN A 52 4.18 -5.70 -15.29
CA ASN A 52 4.70 -5.56 -16.66
C ASN A 52 5.32 -6.85 -17.23
N ALA A 53 5.72 -7.81 -16.39
CA ALA A 53 6.33 -9.04 -16.84
C ALA A 53 5.32 -9.95 -17.59
N PRO A 54 5.71 -10.59 -18.70
CA PRO A 54 4.81 -11.49 -19.44
C PRO A 54 4.23 -12.60 -18.56
N GLU A 55 5.02 -13.12 -17.63
CA GLU A 55 4.62 -14.20 -16.71
C GLU A 55 3.59 -13.72 -15.67
N GLU A 56 3.69 -12.47 -15.21
CA GLU A 56 2.72 -11.84 -14.31
C GLU A 56 1.36 -11.68 -15.00
N ARG A 57 1.37 -11.26 -16.25
CA ARG A 57 0.14 -11.09 -17.06
C ARG A 57 -0.52 -12.43 -17.37
N GLU A 58 0.25 -13.47 -17.63
CA GLU A 58 -0.26 -14.81 -17.95
C GLU A 58 -0.89 -15.47 -16.71
N ARG A 59 -0.27 -15.29 -15.55
CA ARG A 59 -0.72 -15.90 -14.29
C ARG A 59 -1.70 -15.02 -13.50
N GLY A 60 -1.80 -13.73 -13.81
CA GLY A 60 -2.61 -12.76 -13.07
C GLY A 60 -2.12 -12.50 -11.64
N ILE A 61 -0.83 -12.74 -11.34
CA ILE A 61 -0.24 -12.56 -10.02
C ILE A 61 1.04 -11.73 -10.12
N THR A 62 1.29 -10.87 -9.15
CA THR A 62 2.55 -10.12 -9.03
C THR A 62 3.67 -11.04 -8.56
N ILE A 63 4.77 -11.08 -9.29
CA ILE A 63 5.97 -11.90 -9.04
C ILE A 63 7.11 -11.04 -8.50
N ALA A 64 7.42 -9.96 -9.20
CA ALA A 64 8.46 -9.01 -8.82
C ALA A 64 7.86 -7.81 -8.10
N THR A 65 8.66 -7.15 -7.25
CA THR A 65 8.24 -5.87 -6.66
C THR A 65 8.21 -4.79 -7.74
N SER A 66 7.09 -4.08 -7.85
CA SER A 66 6.95 -2.93 -8.73
C SER A 66 7.04 -1.63 -7.93
N HIS A 67 7.60 -0.60 -8.55
CA HIS A 67 7.76 0.70 -7.92
C HIS A 67 6.97 1.75 -8.70
N VAL A 68 6.12 2.47 -7.99
CA VAL A 68 5.38 3.62 -8.53
C VAL A 68 5.56 4.82 -7.60
N GLU A 69 5.37 6.02 -8.14
CA GLU A 69 5.48 7.26 -7.40
C GLU A 69 4.18 8.05 -7.56
N TYR A 70 3.72 8.66 -6.47
CA TYR A 70 2.60 9.58 -6.46
C TYR A 70 2.77 10.61 -5.33
N GLU A 71 2.01 11.69 -5.40
CA GLU A 71 2.07 12.77 -4.42
C GLU A 71 0.71 12.97 -3.76
N SER A 72 0.76 13.34 -2.48
CA SER A 72 -0.34 13.98 -1.77
C SER A 72 -0.11 15.49 -1.67
N ASN A 73 -0.95 16.21 -0.93
CA ASN A 73 -0.68 17.62 -0.64
C ASN A 73 0.63 17.83 0.08
N ASP A 74 0.95 16.97 1.04
CA ASP A 74 2.00 17.18 2.01
C ASP A 74 3.24 16.33 1.75
N ARG A 75 3.12 15.20 1.04
CA ARG A 75 4.17 14.19 0.90
C ARG A 75 4.32 13.68 -0.52
N HIS A 76 5.53 13.20 -0.81
CA HIS A 76 5.86 12.42 -2.01
C HIS A 76 6.06 10.97 -1.59
N TYR A 77 5.30 10.06 -2.20
CA TYR A 77 5.33 8.63 -1.91
C TYR A 77 6.07 7.85 -2.99
N ALA A 78 7.04 7.03 -2.56
CA ALA A 78 7.52 5.90 -3.36
C ALA A 78 6.78 4.65 -2.88
N HIS A 79 6.00 4.06 -3.75
CA HIS A 79 5.15 2.92 -3.44
C HIS A 79 5.73 1.64 -4.02
N VAL A 80 5.84 0.62 -3.17
CA VAL A 80 6.33 -0.71 -3.54
C VAL A 80 5.16 -1.68 -3.55
N ASP A 81 4.76 -2.16 -4.71
CA ASP A 81 3.78 -3.23 -4.81
C ASP A 81 4.46 -4.59 -4.58
N CYS A 82 4.07 -5.29 -3.52
CA CYS A 82 4.67 -6.56 -3.12
C CYS A 82 3.86 -7.74 -3.63
N PRO A 83 4.53 -8.84 -4.07
CA PRO A 83 3.85 -10.08 -4.40
C PRO A 83 3.12 -10.66 -3.19
N GLY A 84 1.96 -11.26 -3.45
CA GLY A 84 1.13 -11.89 -2.41
C GLY A 84 1.36 -13.38 -2.24
N HIS A 85 1.93 -14.06 -3.26
CA HIS A 85 2.06 -15.50 -3.28
C HIS A 85 3.25 -16.00 -2.45
N ALA A 86 3.07 -17.11 -1.73
CA ALA A 86 4.08 -17.70 -0.83
C ALA A 86 5.42 -18.03 -1.52
N ASP A 87 5.41 -18.39 -2.81
CA ASP A 87 6.63 -18.68 -3.56
C ASP A 87 7.55 -17.46 -3.72
N TYR A 88 7.01 -16.24 -3.59
CA TYR A 88 7.73 -14.98 -3.79
C TYR A 88 8.02 -14.19 -2.51
N VAL A 89 7.97 -14.85 -1.36
CA VAL A 89 8.24 -14.26 -0.03
C VAL A 89 9.58 -13.50 0.02
N LYS A 90 10.61 -13.97 -0.69
CA LYS A 90 11.91 -13.27 -0.76
C LYS A 90 11.78 -11.87 -1.37
N ASN A 91 10.99 -11.74 -2.42
CA ASN A 91 10.74 -10.45 -3.08
C ASN A 91 9.91 -9.54 -2.15
N MET A 92 8.92 -10.10 -1.46
CA MET A 92 8.13 -9.39 -0.45
C MET A 92 9.02 -8.84 0.67
N ILE A 93 9.92 -9.65 1.25
CA ILE A 93 10.85 -9.23 2.30
C ILE A 93 11.75 -8.09 1.81
N THR A 94 12.28 -8.21 0.59
CA THR A 94 13.15 -7.18 0.01
C THR A 94 12.40 -5.85 -0.21
N GLY A 95 11.15 -5.91 -0.64
CA GLY A 95 10.28 -4.73 -0.76
C GLY A 95 9.95 -4.12 0.61
N ALA A 96 9.49 -4.96 1.56
CA ALA A 96 9.09 -4.52 2.88
C ALA A 96 10.24 -3.87 3.67
N ALA A 97 11.48 -4.34 3.51
CA ALA A 97 12.66 -3.75 4.17
C ALA A 97 12.97 -2.30 3.74
N GLN A 98 12.35 -1.81 2.68
CA GLN A 98 12.53 -0.44 2.18
C GLN A 98 11.39 0.49 2.61
N MET A 99 10.36 -0.03 3.28
CA MET A 99 9.14 0.71 3.63
C MET A 99 9.28 1.47 4.96
N ASP A 100 8.82 2.69 4.97
CA ASP A 100 8.61 3.52 6.16
C ASP A 100 7.22 3.29 6.77
N GLY A 101 6.33 2.65 6.01
CA GLY A 101 5.00 2.21 6.42
C GLY A 101 4.41 1.23 5.42
N ALA A 102 3.47 0.40 5.83
CA ALA A 102 2.82 -0.57 4.94
C ALA A 102 1.30 -0.39 4.90
N ILE A 103 0.70 -0.70 3.75
CA ILE A 103 -0.73 -0.81 3.55
C ILE A 103 -1.07 -2.29 3.50
N LEU A 104 -1.74 -2.78 4.53
CA LEU A 104 -2.26 -4.15 4.56
C LEU A 104 -3.57 -4.20 3.80
N VAL A 105 -3.57 -4.88 2.66
CA VAL A 105 -4.77 -5.06 1.85
C VAL A 105 -5.42 -6.40 2.20
N CYS A 106 -6.66 -6.34 2.69
CA CYS A 106 -7.46 -7.49 3.06
C CYS A 106 -8.81 -7.45 2.32
N GLY A 107 -9.29 -8.58 1.82
CA GLY A 107 -10.63 -8.67 1.25
C GLY A 107 -11.68 -8.60 2.36
N ALA A 108 -12.68 -7.74 2.21
CA ALA A 108 -13.74 -7.60 3.19
C ALA A 108 -14.64 -8.86 3.29
N THR A 109 -14.72 -9.61 2.19
CA THR A 109 -15.48 -10.88 2.14
C THR A 109 -14.70 -12.07 2.71
N ASP A 110 -13.37 -12.06 2.56
CA ASP A 110 -12.52 -13.21 2.87
C ASP A 110 -11.86 -13.12 4.26
N GLY A 111 -11.73 -11.90 4.78
CA GLY A 111 -11.01 -11.65 6.03
C GLY A 111 -9.50 -11.94 5.94
N PRO A 112 -8.79 -12.03 7.07
CA PRO A 112 -7.36 -12.30 7.10
C PRO A 112 -7.03 -13.74 6.76
N MET A 113 -6.45 -13.95 5.59
CA MET A 113 -6.02 -15.22 5.03
C MET A 113 -4.60 -15.61 5.51
N PRO A 114 -4.12 -16.86 5.33
CA PRO A 114 -2.82 -17.30 5.83
C PRO A 114 -1.64 -16.40 5.43
N GLN A 115 -1.58 -15.97 4.17
CA GLN A 115 -0.52 -15.07 3.71
C GLN A 115 -0.63 -13.66 4.31
N THR A 116 -1.81 -13.21 4.69
CA THR A 116 -1.99 -11.96 5.44
C THR A 116 -1.23 -12.03 6.77
N ARG A 117 -1.36 -13.14 7.49
CA ARG A 117 -0.65 -13.40 8.76
C ARG A 117 0.87 -13.45 8.56
N GLU A 118 1.32 -14.14 7.54
CA GLU A 118 2.76 -14.21 7.19
C GLU A 118 3.34 -12.84 6.85
N HIS A 119 2.63 -12.03 6.07
CA HIS A 119 3.08 -10.71 5.67
C HIS A 119 3.14 -9.72 6.85
N ILE A 120 2.21 -9.79 7.79
CA ILE A 120 2.25 -8.98 9.01
C ILE A 120 3.49 -9.36 9.85
N LEU A 121 3.71 -10.67 10.07
CA LEU A 121 4.87 -11.17 10.80
C LEU A 121 6.19 -10.72 10.15
N LEU A 122 6.31 -10.89 8.84
CA LEU A 122 7.51 -10.52 8.09
C LEU A 122 7.74 -9.00 8.13
N SER A 123 6.69 -8.20 7.97
CA SER A 123 6.79 -6.74 8.08
C SER A 123 7.29 -6.31 9.46
N ARG A 124 6.84 -6.98 10.51
CA ARG A 124 7.35 -6.74 11.87
C ARG A 124 8.84 -7.10 11.99
N GLN A 125 9.25 -8.24 11.43
CA GLN A 125 10.65 -8.71 11.48
C GLN A 125 11.62 -7.80 10.71
N VAL A 126 11.20 -7.25 9.58
CA VAL A 126 12.04 -6.32 8.80
C VAL A 126 12.00 -4.89 9.32
N GLY A 127 11.16 -4.61 10.33
CA GLY A 127 11.14 -3.35 11.06
C GLY A 127 10.22 -2.28 10.45
N VAL A 128 9.17 -2.66 9.73
CA VAL A 128 8.12 -1.70 9.30
C VAL A 128 7.46 -1.11 10.54
N PRO A 129 7.51 0.21 10.75
CA PRO A 129 7.11 0.83 12.02
C PRO A 129 5.59 0.92 12.19
N LYS A 130 4.85 1.11 11.10
CA LYS A 130 3.40 1.35 11.09
C LYS A 130 2.72 0.63 9.92
N ILE A 131 1.51 0.13 10.19
CA ILE A 131 0.63 -0.46 9.17
C ILE A 131 -0.67 0.35 9.14
N VAL A 132 -1.21 0.55 7.95
CA VAL A 132 -2.59 1.02 7.72
C VAL A 132 -3.33 -0.11 7.03
N VAL A 133 -4.56 -0.40 7.43
CA VAL A 133 -5.37 -1.46 6.82
C VAL A 133 -6.30 -0.87 5.79
N PHE A 134 -6.37 -1.49 4.62
CA PHE A 134 -7.38 -1.23 3.61
C PHE A 134 -8.22 -2.49 3.38
N LEU A 135 -9.49 -2.45 3.84
CA LEU A 135 -10.48 -3.49 3.58
C LEU A 135 -11.05 -3.29 2.17
N ASN A 136 -10.48 -4.04 1.24
CA ASN A 136 -10.83 -3.98 -0.17
C ASN A 136 -12.04 -4.87 -0.51
N LYS A 137 -12.63 -4.67 -1.69
CA LYS A 137 -13.80 -5.41 -2.18
C LYS A 137 -15.06 -5.18 -1.34
N ALA A 138 -15.20 -3.99 -0.76
CA ALA A 138 -16.38 -3.61 0.00
C ALA A 138 -17.67 -3.59 -0.85
N ASP A 139 -17.53 -3.40 -2.16
CA ASP A 139 -18.60 -3.52 -3.15
C ASP A 139 -19.18 -4.94 -3.19
N LEU A 140 -18.35 -5.98 -3.18
CA LEU A 140 -18.80 -7.37 -3.15
C LEU A 140 -19.48 -7.70 -1.81
N LEU A 141 -18.92 -7.23 -0.69
CA LEU A 141 -19.56 -7.41 0.61
C LEU A 141 -20.95 -6.75 0.64
N ALA A 142 -21.08 -5.56 0.06
CA ALA A 142 -22.36 -4.87 -0.03
C ALA A 142 -23.37 -5.63 -0.92
N GLU A 143 -22.92 -6.23 -2.01
CA GLU A 143 -23.77 -7.09 -2.86
C GLU A 143 -24.26 -8.33 -2.10
N ASP A 144 -23.37 -9.00 -1.38
CA ASP A 144 -23.66 -10.21 -0.61
C ASP A 144 -24.63 -9.94 0.56
N CYS A 145 -24.48 -8.79 1.24
CA CYS A 145 -25.32 -8.40 2.40
C CYS A 145 -26.55 -7.56 2.02
N GLY A 146 -26.87 -7.41 0.74
CA GLY A 146 -28.05 -6.69 0.26
C GLY A 146 -27.94 -5.15 0.30
N GLY A 147 -26.76 -4.60 0.48
CA GLY A 147 -26.46 -3.18 0.40
C GLY A 147 -25.64 -2.64 1.56
N VAL A 148 -25.01 -1.49 1.33
CA VAL A 148 -24.26 -0.77 2.36
C VAL A 148 -25.22 -0.28 3.45
N GLY A 149 -24.83 -0.45 4.74
CA GLY A 149 -25.61 0.00 5.90
C GLY A 149 -26.75 -0.94 6.30
N THR A 150 -26.83 -2.14 5.73
CA THR A 150 -27.68 -3.22 6.27
C THR A 150 -27.07 -3.75 7.57
N GLU A 151 -27.90 -4.34 8.45
CA GLU A 151 -27.44 -4.92 9.71
C GLU A 151 -26.38 -6.01 9.46
N GLU A 152 -26.60 -6.85 8.46
CA GLU A 152 -25.67 -7.91 8.06
C GLU A 152 -24.33 -7.37 7.53
N TYR A 153 -24.36 -6.25 6.78
CA TYR A 153 -23.14 -5.58 6.31
C TYR A 153 -22.31 -5.04 7.47
N GLU A 154 -22.95 -4.35 8.43
CA GLU A 154 -22.23 -3.78 9.57
C GLU A 154 -21.70 -4.89 10.51
N GLU A 155 -22.44 -5.96 10.74
CA GLU A 155 -21.98 -7.11 11.53
C GLU A 155 -20.75 -7.77 10.89
N MET A 156 -20.78 -8.02 9.57
CA MET A 156 -19.65 -8.62 8.86
C MET A 156 -18.42 -7.72 8.87
N LYS A 157 -18.63 -6.41 8.67
CA LYS A 157 -17.56 -5.41 8.75
C LYS A 157 -16.89 -5.42 10.13
N GLU A 158 -17.69 -5.29 11.21
CA GLU A 158 -17.17 -5.30 12.59
C GLU A 158 -16.42 -6.58 12.91
N LEU A 159 -16.89 -7.73 12.42
CA LEU A 159 -16.26 -9.02 12.64
C LEU A 159 -14.86 -9.06 11.99
N VAL A 160 -14.74 -8.64 10.73
CA VAL A 160 -13.45 -8.62 10.01
C VAL A 160 -12.50 -7.58 10.61
N GLU A 161 -12.99 -6.41 11.01
CA GLU A 161 -12.20 -5.39 11.70
C GLU A 161 -11.64 -5.91 13.01
N MET A 162 -12.47 -6.58 13.82
CA MET A 162 -12.07 -7.16 15.11
C MET A 162 -11.00 -8.24 14.93
N GLU A 163 -11.18 -9.14 13.95
CA GLU A 163 -10.21 -10.20 13.65
C GLU A 163 -8.84 -9.62 13.20
N LEU A 164 -8.87 -8.53 12.42
CA LEU A 164 -7.65 -7.86 11.98
C LEU A 164 -6.93 -7.13 13.12
N ILE A 165 -7.67 -6.48 14.01
CA ILE A 165 -7.09 -5.81 15.19
C ILE A 165 -6.43 -6.86 16.09
N ASP A 166 -7.12 -7.95 16.43
CA ASP A 166 -6.57 -9.03 17.25
C ASP A 166 -5.29 -9.63 16.62
N LEU A 167 -5.29 -9.75 15.29
CA LEU A 167 -4.15 -10.26 14.57
C LEU A 167 -2.96 -9.28 14.62
N LEU A 168 -3.19 -7.99 14.41
CA LEU A 168 -2.16 -6.96 14.46
C LEU A 168 -1.56 -6.83 15.87
N GLU A 169 -2.40 -6.87 16.90
CA GLU A 169 -1.94 -6.87 18.30
C GLU A 169 -1.09 -8.10 18.65
N THR A 170 -1.46 -9.27 18.10
CA THR A 170 -0.68 -10.51 18.27
C THR A 170 0.74 -10.38 17.74
N TYR A 171 0.93 -9.59 16.68
CA TYR A 171 2.25 -9.30 16.10
C TYR A 171 2.86 -7.97 16.58
N GLU A 172 2.38 -7.44 17.69
CA GLU A 172 2.90 -6.24 18.37
C GLU A 172 2.79 -4.95 17.53
N PHE A 173 1.78 -4.85 16.64
CA PHE A 173 1.39 -3.59 16.03
C PHE A 173 0.38 -2.87 16.93
N PRO A 174 0.33 -1.52 16.87
CA PRO A 174 -0.59 -0.76 17.70
C PRO A 174 -2.05 -1.13 17.46
N GLY A 175 -2.84 -1.28 18.53
CA GLY A 175 -4.28 -1.56 18.44
C GLY A 175 -5.11 -0.37 17.90
N ASP A 176 -4.51 0.81 17.78
CA ASP A 176 -5.09 2.01 17.15
C ASP A 176 -4.80 2.08 15.64
N THR A 177 -4.43 0.97 15.02
CA THR A 177 -4.19 0.88 13.59
C THR A 177 -5.45 1.29 12.80
N PRO A 178 -5.36 2.32 11.95
CA PRO A 178 -6.52 2.76 11.17
C PRO A 178 -6.92 1.72 10.13
N ILE A 179 -8.22 1.49 10.04
CA ILE A 179 -8.84 0.59 9.06
C ILE A 179 -9.76 1.42 8.16
N ILE A 180 -9.52 1.39 6.87
CA ILE A 180 -10.32 2.06 5.86
C ILE A 180 -10.99 1.01 4.98
N MET A 181 -12.30 1.10 4.81
CA MET A 181 -13.06 0.21 3.95
C MET A 181 -13.34 0.87 2.60
N GLY A 182 -13.19 0.11 1.51
CA GLY A 182 -13.43 0.61 0.16
C GLY A 182 -13.32 -0.45 -0.92
N SER A 183 -13.45 0.00 -2.17
CA SER A 183 -13.24 -0.80 -3.38
C SER A 183 -12.21 -0.14 -4.28
N ALA A 184 -11.05 -0.77 -4.39
CA ALA A 184 -10.00 -0.32 -5.29
C ALA A 184 -10.44 -0.38 -6.76
N LEU A 185 -11.29 -1.33 -7.13
CA LEU A 185 -11.82 -1.46 -8.48
C LEU A 185 -12.74 -0.30 -8.83
N MET A 186 -13.67 0.07 -7.95
CA MET A 186 -14.55 1.22 -8.14
C MET A 186 -13.74 2.50 -8.28
N ALA A 187 -12.74 2.71 -7.41
CA ALA A 187 -11.84 3.85 -7.50
C ALA A 187 -11.06 3.87 -8.83
N LEU A 188 -10.59 2.71 -9.30
CA LEU A 188 -9.89 2.57 -10.59
C LEU A 188 -10.80 2.86 -11.78
N GLU A 189 -12.10 2.57 -11.68
CA GLU A 189 -13.10 2.91 -12.71
C GLU A 189 -13.63 4.35 -12.61
N GLY A 190 -13.25 5.08 -11.56
CA GLY A 190 -13.73 6.45 -11.30
C GLY A 190 -15.16 6.49 -10.78
N LYS A 191 -15.62 5.41 -10.19
CA LYS A 191 -16.91 5.31 -9.50
C LYS A 191 -16.74 5.62 -8.02
N ASP A 192 -17.74 6.17 -7.40
CA ASP A 192 -17.73 6.52 -5.97
C ASP A 192 -19.09 6.25 -5.30
N ASP A 193 -19.71 5.16 -5.68
CA ASP A 193 -21.00 4.77 -5.10
C ASP A 193 -20.81 4.46 -3.60
N ASN A 194 -21.66 5.08 -2.78
CA ASN A 194 -21.62 4.97 -1.32
C ASN A 194 -20.26 5.32 -0.68
N GLU A 195 -19.46 6.20 -1.31
CA GLU A 195 -18.13 6.64 -0.83
C GLU A 195 -17.09 5.50 -0.73
N LEU A 196 -17.36 4.34 -1.35
CA LEU A 196 -16.47 3.17 -1.32
C LEU A 196 -15.36 3.22 -2.38
N GLY A 197 -15.45 4.11 -3.35
CA GLY A 197 -14.49 4.23 -4.46
C GLY A 197 -13.41 5.26 -4.21
N THR A 198 -13.46 6.35 -4.98
CA THR A 198 -12.48 7.44 -4.95
C THR A 198 -12.36 8.10 -3.57
N THR A 199 -13.48 8.26 -2.86
CA THR A 199 -13.51 8.85 -1.50
C THR A 199 -12.74 7.96 -0.51
N ALA A 200 -12.93 6.64 -0.54
CA ALA A 200 -12.22 5.71 0.34
C ALA A 200 -10.69 5.73 0.06
N VAL A 201 -10.28 5.74 -1.21
CA VAL A 201 -8.86 5.82 -1.57
C VAL A 201 -8.25 7.16 -1.15
N LYS A 202 -9.00 8.27 -1.26
CA LYS A 202 -8.56 9.57 -0.76
C LYS A 202 -8.41 9.55 0.77
N ALA A 203 -9.36 8.98 1.50
CA ALA A 203 -9.26 8.82 2.95
C ALA A 203 -8.04 7.97 3.35
N LEU A 204 -7.68 6.96 2.53
CA LEU A 204 -6.45 6.20 2.73
C LEU A 204 -5.21 7.10 2.59
N VAL A 205 -5.12 7.95 1.57
CA VAL A 205 -3.99 8.88 1.38
C VAL A 205 -3.89 9.86 2.54
N ASP A 206 -5.00 10.46 2.98
CA ASP A 206 -5.06 11.38 4.12
C ASP A 206 -4.63 10.66 5.43
N THR A 207 -4.96 9.38 5.57
CA THR A 207 -4.53 8.56 6.70
C THR A 207 -3.02 8.26 6.63
N LEU A 208 -2.48 7.97 5.45
CA LEU A 208 -1.03 7.78 5.25
C LEU A 208 -0.27 9.06 5.63
N ASP A 209 -0.78 10.24 5.24
CA ASP A 209 -0.17 11.53 5.57
C ASP A 209 -0.12 11.79 7.09
N SER A 210 -1.15 11.39 7.82
CA SER A 210 -1.26 11.67 9.25
C SER A 210 -0.65 10.58 10.14
N TYR A 211 -0.77 9.30 9.76
CA TYR A 211 -0.44 8.17 10.63
C TYR A 211 0.98 7.63 10.45
N ILE A 212 1.52 7.63 9.22
CA ILE A 212 2.88 7.16 8.97
C ILE A 212 3.88 8.26 9.32
N PRO A 213 4.87 7.98 10.21
CA PRO A 213 5.87 8.97 10.58
C PRO A 213 6.80 9.31 9.43
N GLU A 214 7.30 10.54 9.41
CA GLU A 214 8.40 10.88 8.51
C GLU A 214 9.66 10.13 8.92
N PRO A 215 10.34 9.46 7.97
CA PRO A 215 11.53 8.70 8.30
C PRO A 215 12.71 9.63 8.67
N GLU A 216 13.30 9.41 9.84
CA GLU A 216 14.57 10.01 10.19
C GLU A 216 15.69 9.33 9.39
N ARG A 217 16.05 9.91 8.26
CA ARG A 217 17.15 9.38 7.44
C ARG A 217 18.47 9.94 7.97
N ALA A 218 19.25 9.08 8.65
CA ALA A 218 20.60 9.43 9.04
C ALA A 218 21.42 9.78 7.80
N VAL A 219 21.94 11.00 7.75
CA VAL A 219 22.89 11.42 6.70
C VAL A 219 24.17 10.60 6.90
N CYS A 220 24.36 9.58 6.05
CA CYS A 220 25.54 8.75 6.14
C CYS A 220 26.76 9.56 5.71
N LEU A 221 27.64 9.88 6.65
CA LEU A 221 28.90 10.60 6.40
C LEU A 221 29.82 9.90 5.37
N LEU A 222 29.57 8.63 5.06
CA LEU A 222 30.28 7.88 4.01
C LEU A 222 30.10 8.48 2.60
N TYR A 223 29.00 9.20 2.35
CA TYR A 223 28.78 9.86 1.07
C TYR A 223 29.42 11.25 0.98
N THR A 224 29.96 11.78 2.07
CA THR A 224 30.61 13.09 2.13
C THR A 224 32.13 13.00 2.20
N SER A 225 32.71 11.80 2.39
CA SER A 225 34.16 11.62 2.32
C SER A 225 34.58 11.30 0.87
N PRO A 226 35.61 11.97 0.35
CA PRO A 226 36.12 11.65 -0.99
C PRO A 226 36.57 10.18 -1.03
N SER A 227 36.21 9.48 -2.11
CA SER A 227 36.66 8.11 -2.32
C SER A 227 38.22 8.07 -2.29
N PRO A 228 38.82 7.02 -1.70
CA PRO A 228 40.27 6.84 -1.79
C PRO A 228 40.83 6.87 -3.23
N ARG A 229 39.95 6.65 -4.24
CA ARG A 229 40.33 6.78 -5.66
C ARG A 229 40.42 8.21 -6.15
N ASP A 230 39.78 9.17 -5.47
CA ASP A 230 39.79 10.58 -5.83
C ASP A 230 40.99 11.32 -5.19
N ALA A 231 41.78 10.62 -4.36
CA ALA A 231 42.93 11.15 -3.63
C ALA A 231 44.27 10.87 -4.33
N ILE A 232 44.28 10.41 -5.58
CA ILE A 232 45.51 10.18 -6.34
C ILE A 232 45.74 11.40 -7.28
N PRO A 233 46.85 12.13 -7.12
CA PRO A 233 47.18 13.25 -7.98
C PRO A 233 47.55 12.83 -9.40
#